data_c7a8de7c361945077ad7bd922958958a
#
_entry.id   c7a8de7c361945077ad7bd922958958a
#
_cell.length_a   1.000
_cell.length_b   1.000
_cell.length_c   1.000
_cell.angle_alpha   90.00
_cell.angle_beta   90.00
_cell.angle_gamma   90.00
#
_symmetry.space_group_name_H-M   'P 1'
#
loop_
_entity.id
_entity.type
_entity.pdbx_description
1 polymer ?
#
loop_
_entity_poly.entity_id
_entity_poly.type
_entity_poly.pdbx_seq_one_letter_code
_entity_poly.pdbx_strand_id
1 'polypeptide(L)'
;MNVYESIPTMEKGEIRLRPVTAADEAALLRVYGDPLALPFFNSDNCHGDIFYYDTPEKMRRAMDFWRTSWEQGWFVRWAIERRGGVIGTVELCRRGESPGDPYSGMGILRVDVGSAWEKSDVLAAVIAALLPDAYALFDCHALMTKAAPYAVARVATLTECGFVRSDKPVTGQHGERFEHYWVREK
;
A
#
# COMPACT_ATOMS: atom_id res chain seq x y z
N MET A 1 -10.17 -17.47 5.10
CA MET A 1 -8.76 -17.44 5.63
C MET A 1 -8.62 -16.14 6.40
N ASN A 2 -8.10 -16.17 7.62
CA ASN A 2 -7.80 -14.96 8.37
C ASN A 2 -6.39 -14.50 8.03
N VAL A 3 -6.27 -13.33 7.38
CA VAL A 3 -4.98 -12.76 6.93
C VAL A 3 -4.05 -12.40 8.09
N TYR A 4 -4.58 -12.23 9.29
CA TYR A 4 -3.81 -11.96 10.51
C TYR A 4 -3.33 -13.23 11.24
N GLU A 5 -3.74 -14.41 10.79
CA GLU A 5 -3.18 -15.69 11.24
C GLU A 5 -2.10 -16.20 10.29
N SER A 6 -2.27 -15.92 8.99
CA SER A 6 -1.30 -16.31 7.96
C SER A 6 -1.39 -15.35 6.77
N ILE A 7 -0.27 -14.73 6.43
CA ILE A 7 -0.17 -13.84 5.26
C ILE A 7 -0.04 -14.70 4.00
N PRO A 8 -1.03 -14.67 3.09
CA PRO A 8 -0.94 -15.45 1.85
C PRO A 8 0.11 -14.89 0.89
N THR A 9 0.65 -15.74 0.04
CA THR A 9 1.44 -15.34 -1.12
C THR A 9 0.52 -15.26 -2.33
N MET A 10 0.64 -14.18 -3.12
CA MET A 10 -0.14 -13.95 -4.33
C MET A 10 0.81 -13.70 -5.50
N GLU A 11 0.46 -14.20 -6.68
CA GLU A 11 1.34 -14.12 -7.84
C GLU A 11 0.57 -13.69 -9.10
N LYS A 12 1.18 -12.84 -9.91
CA LYS A 12 0.67 -12.46 -11.23
C LYS A 12 1.83 -12.08 -12.15
N GLY A 13 2.05 -12.88 -13.19
CA GLY A 13 3.16 -12.68 -14.12
C GLY A 13 4.51 -12.73 -13.40
N GLU A 14 5.26 -11.62 -13.46
CA GLU A 14 6.57 -11.50 -12.81
C GLU A 14 6.49 -10.98 -11.37
N ILE A 15 5.29 -10.62 -10.89
CA ILE A 15 5.08 -10.09 -9.54
C ILE A 15 4.67 -11.21 -8.59
N ARG A 16 5.36 -11.24 -7.45
CA ARG A 16 5.01 -12.06 -6.30
C ARG A 16 4.89 -11.17 -5.07
N LEU A 17 3.73 -11.24 -4.43
CA LEU A 17 3.48 -10.60 -3.13
C LEU A 17 3.64 -11.67 -2.05
N ARG A 18 4.56 -11.49 -1.14
CA ARG A 18 4.86 -12.44 -0.07
C ARG A 18 5.10 -11.72 1.26
N PRO A 19 5.00 -12.40 2.40
CA PRO A 19 5.36 -11.80 3.68
C PRO A 19 6.74 -11.12 3.64
N VAL A 20 6.84 -9.94 4.26
CA VAL A 20 8.13 -9.27 4.49
C VAL A 20 8.95 -10.11 5.48
N THR A 21 10.24 -10.28 5.21
CA THR A 21 11.17 -10.99 6.07
C THR A 21 12.38 -10.13 6.42
N ALA A 22 13.15 -10.50 7.44
CA ALA A 22 14.36 -9.77 7.83
C ALA A 22 15.40 -9.72 6.68
N ALA A 23 15.40 -10.68 5.76
CA ALA A 23 16.29 -10.69 4.60
C ALA A 23 16.01 -9.56 3.60
N ASP A 24 14.84 -8.92 3.69
CA ASP A 24 14.44 -7.85 2.77
C ASP A 24 15.00 -6.47 3.18
N GLU A 25 15.60 -6.34 4.36
CA GLU A 25 16.06 -5.05 4.93
C GLU A 25 16.88 -4.23 3.93
N ALA A 26 17.90 -4.82 3.32
CA ALA A 26 18.79 -4.10 2.41
C ALA A 26 18.08 -3.65 1.11
N ALA A 27 17.11 -4.42 0.62
CA ALA A 27 16.32 -4.07 -0.55
C ALA A 27 15.31 -2.96 -0.20
N LEU A 28 14.62 -3.08 0.92
CA LEU A 28 13.65 -2.10 1.40
C LEU A 28 14.32 -0.78 1.80
N LEU A 29 15.53 -0.82 2.36
CA LEU A 29 16.33 0.39 2.60
C LEU A 29 16.57 1.19 1.30
N ARG A 30 16.83 0.50 0.17
CA ARG A 30 16.97 1.18 -1.13
C ARG A 30 15.67 1.77 -1.64
N VAL A 31 14.52 1.18 -1.30
CA VAL A 31 13.19 1.69 -1.68
C VAL A 31 12.81 2.91 -0.84
N TYR A 32 12.86 2.77 0.48
CA TYR A 32 12.42 3.81 1.41
C TYR A 32 13.45 4.89 1.69
N GLY A 33 14.70 4.66 1.34
CA GLY A 33 15.76 5.67 1.32
C GLY A 33 15.91 6.40 -0.02
N ASP A 34 15.07 6.08 -1.01
CA ASP A 34 15.05 6.73 -2.31
C ASP A 34 14.26 8.04 -2.27
N PRO A 35 14.91 9.22 -2.30
CA PRO A 35 14.22 10.50 -2.24
C PRO A 35 13.34 10.76 -3.47
N LEU A 36 13.59 10.08 -4.60
CA LEU A 36 12.77 10.21 -5.81
C LEU A 36 11.48 9.39 -5.73
N ALA A 37 11.43 8.36 -4.88
CA ALA A 37 10.23 7.56 -4.63
C ALA A 37 9.29 8.23 -3.61
N LEU A 38 9.85 8.97 -2.65
CA LEU A 38 9.14 9.57 -1.53
C LEU A 38 7.86 10.34 -1.93
N PRO A 39 7.83 11.16 -3.00
CA PRO A 39 6.61 11.88 -3.39
C PRO A 39 5.43 10.99 -3.79
N PHE A 40 5.66 9.72 -4.05
CA PHE A 40 4.63 8.76 -4.45
C PHE A 40 4.09 7.91 -3.30
N PHE A 41 4.72 7.96 -2.12
CA PHE A 41 4.26 7.21 -0.95
C PHE A 41 3.03 7.86 -0.33
N ASN A 42 2.10 7.01 0.13
CA ASN A 42 0.93 7.48 0.86
C ASN A 42 1.16 7.35 2.36
N SER A 43 1.63 8.41 2.99
CA SER A 43 1.85 8.50 4.44
C SER A 43 0.70 9.22 5.18
N ASP A 44 -0.44 9.41 4.54
CA ASP A 44 -1.58 10.07 5.16
C ASP A 44 -2.03 9.29 6.40
N ASN A 45 -2.32 10.03 7.47
CA ASN A 45 -2.78 9.48 8.75
C ASN A 45 -1.78 8.51 9.43
N CYS A 46 -0.48 8.69 9.17
CA CYS A 46 0.61 7.89 9.76
C CYS A 46 1.37 8.64 10.86
N HIS A 47 0.69 9.51 11.63
CA HIS A 47 1.24 10.22 12.79
C HIS A 47 2.54 11.01 12.49
N GLY A 48 2.64 11.57 11.27
CA GLY A 48 3.80 12.37 10.83
C GLY A 48 4.94 11.55 10.26
N ASP A 49 4.87 10.22 10.22
CA ASP A 49 5.82 9.42 9.46
C ASP A 49 5.61 9.64 7.97
N ILE A 50 6.69 10.03 7.28
CA ILE A 50 6.69 10.29 5.83
C ILE A 50 7.21 9.11 5.00
N PHE A 51 7.48 7.98 5.66
CA PHE A 51 8.03 6.76 5.05
C PHE A 51 9.42 6.96 4.42
N TYR A 52 10.25 7.82 5.02
CA TYR A 52 11.64 8.03 4.60
C TYR A 52 12.60 7.37 5.59
N TYR A 53 13.15 6.23 5.19
CA TYR A 53 14.03 5.42 6.03
C TYR A 53 15.39 5.28 5.35
N ASP A 54 16.27 6.26 5.59
CA ASP A 54 17.57 6.44 4.94
C ASP A 54 18.73 5.75 5.67
N THR A 55 18.46 5.08 6.78
CA THR A 55 19.44 4.29 7.53
C THR A 55 18.93 2.89 7.85
N PRO A 56 19.84 1.89 8.00
CA PRO A 56 19.45 0.54 8.40
C PRO A 56 18.64 0.50 9.71
N GLU A 57 18.95 1.36 10.67
CA GLU A 57 18.24 1.43 11.94
C GLU A 57 16.80 1.89 11.75
N LYS A 58 16.56 2.92 10.92
CA LYS A 58 15.21 3.38 10.62
C LYS A 58 14.42 2.31 9.88
N MET A 59 15.04 1.64 8.90
CA MET A 59 14.39 0.57 8.14
C MET A 59 14.01 -0.61 9.05
N ARG A 60 14.92 -1.06 9.92
CA ARG A 60 14.61 -2.14 10.89
C ARG A 60 13.45 -1.77 11.81
N ARG A 61 13.42 -0.55 12.35
CA ARG A 61 12.31 -0.08 13.20
C ARG A 61 10.98 -0.11 12.44
N ALA A 62 10.98 0.32 11.16
CA ALA A 62 9.78 0.24 10.34
C ALA A 62 9.33 -1.21 10.12
N MET A 63 10.25 -2.12 9.79
CA MET A 63 9.94 -3.55 9.60
C MET A 63 9.45 -4.21 10.89
N ASP A 64 10.02 -3.87 12.04
CA ASP A 64 9.55 -4.33 13.36
C ASP A 64 8.15 -3.80 13.66
N PHE A 65 7.89 -2.53 13.36
CA PHE A 65 6.56 -1.95 13.49
C PHE A 65 5.54 -2.65 12.57
N TRP A 66 5.90 -2.95 11.32
CA TRP A 66 5.00 -3.67 10.40
C TRP A 66 4.67 -5.07 10.91
N ARG A 67 5.66 -5.80 11.45
CA ARG A 67 5.44 -7.11 12.06
C ARG A 67 4.50 -7.02 13.25
N THR A 68 4.76 -6.09 14.18
CA THR A 68 3.90 -5.85 15.35
C THR A 68 2.48 -5.45 14.91
N SER A 69 2.35 -4.61 13.90
CA SER A 69 1.04 -4.18 13.37
C SER A 69 0.24 -5.35 12.80
N TRP A 70 0.89 -6.28 12.12
CA TRP A 70 0.26 -7.50 11.67
C TRP A 70 -0.17 -8.39 12.84
N GLU A 71 0.70 -8.61 13.82
CA GLU A 71 0.40 -9.37 15.04
C GLU A 71 -0.79 -8.79 15.83
N GLN A 72 -0.96 -7.47 15.77
CA GLN A 72 -2.08 -6.74 16.41
C GLN A 72 -3.35 -6.64 15.53
N GLY A 73 -3.29 -7.13 14.29
CA GLY A 73 -4.42 -7.07 13.38
C GLY A 73 -4.72 -5.68 12.79
N TRP A 74 -3.71 -4.81 12.71
CA TRP A 74 -3.91 -3.44 12.21
C TRP A 74 -3.82 -3.34 10.69
N PHE A 75 -2.78 -3.92 10.11
CA PHE A 75 -2.60 -4.00 8.66
C PHE A 75 -1.70 -5.18 8.27
N VAL A 76 -1.72 -5.51 7.00
CA VAL A 76 -0.80 -6.47 6.41
C VAL A 76 0.07 -5.77 5.39
N ARG A 77 1.37 -6.06 5.40
CA ARG A 77 2.32 -5.55 4.41
C ARG A 77 3.06 -6.70 3.75
N TRP A 78 2.98 -6.76 2.43
CA TRP A 78 3.70 -7.70 1.58
C TRP A 78 4.91 -7.06 0.96
N ALA A 79 6.01 -7.80 0.83
CA ALA A 79 7.09 -7.46 -0.08
C ALA A 79 6.62 -7.69 -1.52
N ILE A 80 6.92 -6.74 -2.40
CA ILE A 80 6.74 -6.88 -3.84
C ILE A 80 8.04 -7.42 -4.42
N GLU A 81 8.01 -8.68 -4.83
CA GLU A 81 9.15 -9.33 -5.49
C GLU A 81 8.93 -9.37 -6.99
N ARG A 82 9.95 -9.01 -7.77
CA ARG A 82 9.98 -9.11 -9.22
C ARG A 82 11.33 -9.71 -9.64
N ARG A 83 11.29 -10.82 -10.39
CA ARG A 83 12.50 -11.54 -10.88
C ARG A 83 13.52 -11.83 -9.77
N GLY A 84 13.05 -12.21 -8.59
CA GLY A 84 13.89 -12.55 -7.44
C GLY A 84 14.44 -11.35 -6.64
N GLY A 85 14.08 -10.11 -7.00
CA GLY A 85 14.45 -8.90 -6.26
C GLY A 85 13.24 -8.19 -5.64
N VAL A 86 13.37 -7.73 -4.40
CA VAL A 86 12.34 -6.89 -3.77
C VAL A 86 12.45 -5.48 -4.30
N ILE A 87 11.33 -4.97 -4.83
CA ILE A 87 11.21 -3.65 -5.47
C ILE A 87 10.35 -2.66 -4.68
N GLY A 88 9.71 -3.12 -3.61
CA GLY A 88 8.82 -2.31 -2.79
C GLY A 88 7.95 -3.12 -1.87
N THR A 89 6.89 -2.50 -1.37
CA THR A 89 5.86 -3.17 -0.57
C THR A 89 4.45 -2.77 -1.00
N VAL A 90 3.49 -3.63 -0.71
CA VAL A 90 2.07 -3.29 -0.72
C VAL A 90 1.49 -3.50 0.68
N GLU A 91 0.71 -2.53 1.15
CA GLU A 91 -0.01 -2.59 2.42
C GLU A 91 -1.50 -2.56 2.17
N LEU A 92 -2.23 -3.33 2.95
CA LEU A 92 -3.68 -3.28 3.00
C LEU A 92 -4.18 -3.37 4.44
N CYS A 93 -5.12 -2.50 4.78
CA CYS A 93 -5.89 -2.54 6.03
C CYS A 93 -7.33 -2.15 5.76
N ARG A 94 -8.24 -2.55 6.65
CA ARG A 94 -9.64 -2.12 6.58
C ARG A 94 -9.83 -0.83 7.38
N ARG A 95 -10.43 0.18 6.76
CA ARG A 95 -10.86 1.39 7.46
C ARG A 95 -12.02 1.06 8.39
N GLY A 96 -11.98 1.60 9.59
CA GLY A 96 -13.05 1.42 10.58
C GLY A 96 -14.41 1.92 10.10
N GLU A 97 -15.47 1.36 10.66
CA GLU A 97 -16.83 1.83 10.43
C GLU A 97 -17.03 3.17 11.17
N SER A 98 -17.53 4.17 10.44
CA SER A 98 -17.83 5.49 11.01
C SER A 98 -19.03 6.11 10.29
N PRO A 99 -20.09 6.47 11.01
CA PRO A 99 -21.24 7.14 10.41
C PRO A 99 -20.85 8.45 9.72
N GLY A 100 -21.29 8.62 8.48
CA GLY A 100 -21.02 9.82 7.68
C GLY A 100 -19.64 9.86 7.01
N ASP A 101 -18.76 8.90 7.26
CA ASP A 101 -17.52 8.74 6.54
C ASP A 101 -17.78 8.05 5.17
N PRO A 102 -17.54 8.73 4.04
CA PRO A 102 -17.80 8.15 2.73
C PRO A 102 -16.89 6.95 2.39
N TYR A 103 -15.86 6.73 3.19
CA TYR A 103 -14.88 5.64 3.01
C TYR A 103 -15.01 4.56 4.11
N SER A 104 -16.09 4.58 4.89
CA SER A 104 -16.34 3.64 5.97
C SER A 104 -16.27 2.19 5.48
N GLY A 105 -15.49 1.35 6.16
CA GLY A 105 -15.36 -0.08 5.85
C GLY A 105 -14.60 -0.43 4.56
N MET A 106 -14.01 0.54 3.87
CA MET A 106 -13.17 0.29 2.69
C MET A 106 -11.79 -0.24 3.07
N GLY A 107 -11.18 -1.01 2.17
CA GLY A 107 -9.77 -1.38 2.26
C GLY A 107 -8.87 -0.22 1.83
N ILE A 108 -7.92 0.18 2.68
CA ILE A 108 -6.90 1.19 2.35
C ILE A 108 -5.71 0.48 1.74
N LEU A 109 -5.48 0.73 0.45
CA LEU A 109 -4.36 0.18 -0.31
C LEU A 109 -3.23 1.21 -0.42
N ARG A 110 -2.02 0.82 -0.03
CA ARG A 110 -0.78 1.57 -0.26
C ARG A 110 0.19 0.72 -1.07
N VAL A 111 0.75 1.29 -2.13
CA VAL A 111 1.76 0.65 -2.97
C VAL A 111 2.99 1.55 -2.96
N ASP A 112 4.07 1.06 -2.35
CA ASP A 112 5.34 1.78 -2.22
C ASP A 112 6.40 1.04 -3.03
N VAL A 113 6.89 1.63 -4.11
CA VAL A 113 7.95 1.07 -4.95
C VAL A 113 9.09 2.07 -5.09
N GLY A 114 10.31 1.58 -5.29
CA GLY A 114 11.44 2.46 -5.64
C GLY A 114 11.17 3.22 -6.93
N SER A 115 11.74 4.41 -7.10
CA SER A 115 11.46 5.33 -8.21
C SER A 115 11.65 4.70 -9.59
N ALA A 116 12.64 3.80 -9.72
CA ALA A 116 12.87 3.05 -10.97
C ALA A 116 11.69 2.16 -11.38
N TRP A 117 10.82 1.82 -10.43
CA TRP A 117 9.68 0.92 -10.58
C TRP A 117 8.32 1.65 -10.58
N GLU A 118 8.33 2.97 -10.46
CA GLU A 118 7.13 3.81 -10.57
C GLU A 118 6.67 3.90 -12.03
N LYS A 119 6.19 2.77 -12.56
CA LYS A 119 5.80 2.56 -13.97
C LYS A 119 4.44 1.88 -14.04
N SER A 120 3.63 2.24 -15.02
CA SER A 120 2.26 1.75 -15.14
C SER A 120 2.17 0.22 -15.25
N ASP A 121 3.07 -0.43 -16.01
CA ASP A 121 3.09 -1.88 -16.15
C ASP A 121 3.39 -2.60 -14.84
N VAL A 122 4.32 -2.07 -14.04
CA VAL A 122 4.67 -2.63 -12.72
C VAL A 122 3.53 -2.44 -11.73
N LEU A 123 3.00 -1.22 -11.63
CA LEU A 123 1.91 -0.90 -10.71
C LEU A 123 0.64 -1.69 -11.06
N ALA A 124 0.31 -1.82 -12.33
CA ALA A 124 -0.83 -2.62 -12.79
C ALA A 124 -0.67 -4.10 -12.44
N ALA A 125 0.53 -4.65 -12.61
CA ALA A 125 0.80 -6.04 -12.24
C ALA A 125 0.69 -6.28 -10.73
N VAL A 126 1.17 -5.34 -9.89
CA VAL A 126 1.02 -5.40 -8.43
C VAL A 126 -0.46 -5.38 -8.03
N ILE A 127 -1.23 -4.43 -8.56
CA ILE A 127 -2.67 -4.33 -8.29
C ILE A 127 -3.39 -5.61 -8.76
N ALA A 128 -3.08 -6.10 -9.97
CA ALA A 128 -3.69 -7.31 -10.51
C ALA A 128 -3.36 -8.58 -9.72
N ALA A 129 -2.22 -8.62 -9.01
CA ALA A 129 -1.88 -9.73 -8.13
C ALA A 129 -2.71 -9.71 -6.84
N LEU A 130 -3.04 -8.52 -6.32
CA LEU A 130 -3.75 -8.34 -5.05
C LEU A 130 -5.28 -8.42 -5.20
N LEU A 131 -5.83 -7.81 -6.26
CA LEU A 131 -7.28 -7.58 -6.41
C LEU A 131 -8.16 -8.83 -6.25
N PRO A 132 -7.79 -10.03 -6.75
CA PRO A 132 -8.66 -11.20 -6.64
C PRO A 132 -9.03 -11.57 -5.20
N ASP A 133 -8.13 -11.35 -4.26
CA ASP A 133 -8.28 -11.77 -2.87
C ASP A 133 -8.53 -10.62 -1.89
N ALA A 134 -8.16 -9.39 -2.25
CA ALA A 134 -8.18 -8.23 -1.36
C ALA A 134 -9.50 -8.01 -0.63
N TYR A 135 -10.61 -8.04 -1.36
CA TYR A 135 -11.94 -7.80 -0.77
C TYR A 135 -12.34 -8.86 0.24
N ALA A 136 -12.03 -10.13 -0.04
CA ALA A 136 -12.37 -11.24 0.85
C ALA A 136 -11.43 -11.31 2.06
N LEU A 137 -10.14 -11.01 1.88
CA LEU A 137 -9.14 -11.03 2.95
C LEU A 137 -9.41 -9.96 4.03
N PHE A 138 -9.96 -8.81 3.63
CA PHE A 138 -10.20 -7.69 4.54
C PHE A 138 -11.68 -7.39 4.77
N ASP A 139 -12.58 -8.26 4.30
CA ASP A 139 -14.03 -8.10 4.43
C ASP A 139 -14.47 -6.66 4.09
N CYS A 140 -14.02 -6.16 2.94
CA CYS A 140 -14.33 -4.82 2.47
C CYS A 140 -15.11 -4.86 1.14
N HIS A 141 -15.99 -3.87 0.95
CA HIS A 141 -16.83 -3.74 -0.25
C HIS A 141 -16.15 -2.94 -1.35
N ALA A 142 -15.16 -2.13 -0.99
CA ALA A 142 -14.41 -1.29 -1.91
C ALA A 142 -12.95 -1.15 -1.44
N LEU A 143 -12.06 -0.78 -2.36
CA LEU A 143 -10.69 -0.40 -2.06
C LEU A 143 -10.50 1.10 -2.33
N MET A 144 -9.74 1.76 -1.47
CA MET A 144 -9.32 3.14 -1.65
C MET A 144 -7.80 3.25 -1.66
N THR A 145 -7.27 4.12 -2.51
CA THR A 145 -5.83 4.40 -2.60
C THR A 145 -5.59 5.84 -2.98
N LYS A 146 -4.37 6.35 -2.82
CA LYS A 146 -4.01 7.73 -3.16
C LYS A 146 -3.13 7.80 -4.38
N ALA A 147 -3.44 8.72 -5.30
CA ALA A 147 -2.55 9.11 -6.38
C ALA A 147 -2.74 10.61 -6.66
N ALA A 148 -1.69 11.38 -6.38
CA ALA A 148 -1.67 12.80 -6.69
C ALA A 148 -1.61 13.04 -8.21
N PRO A 149 -2.09 14.19 -8.72
CA PRO A 149 -2.13 14.46 -10.18
C PRO A 149 -0.77 14.37 -10.89
N TYR A 150 0.32 14.64 -10.18
CA TYR A 150 1.68 14.53 -10.74
C TYR A 150 2.16 13.07 -10.86
N ALA A 151 1.52 12.12 -10.17
CA ALA A 151 1.85 10.70 -10.24
C ALA A 151 1.25 10.04 -11.49
N VAL A 152 1.72 10.47 -12.67
CA VAL A 152 1.09 10.15 -13.97
C VAL A 152 0.95 8.65 -14.20
N ALA A 153 1.98 7.86 -13.88
CA ALA A 153 1.94 6.40 -14.02
C ALA A 153 0.88 5.78 -13.11
N ARG A 154 0.75 6.23 -11.85
CA ARG A 154 -0.28 5.77 -10.92
C ARG A 154 -1.68 6.13 -11.38
N VAL A 155 -1.88 7.39 -11.80
CA VAL A 155 -3.18 7.85 -12.29
C VAL A 155 -3.65 7.01 -13.48
N ALA A 156 -2.77 6.79 -14.46
CA ALA A 156 -3.08 5.93 -15.61
C ALA A 156 -3.42 4.50 -15.16
N THR A 157 -2.57 3.91 -14.32
CA THR A 157 -2.79 2.55 -13.79
C THR A 157 -4.10 2.41 -13.03
N LEU A 158 -4.42 3.35 -12.14
CA LEU A 158 -5.65 3.28 -11.35
C LEU A 158 -6.88 3.35 -12.25
N THR A 159 -6.85 4.23 -13.27
CA THR A 159 -7.93 4.33 -14.27
C THR A 159 -8.12 3.00 -15.01
N GLU A 160 -7.03 2.39 -15.50
CA GLU A 160 -7.05 1.10 -16.20
C GLU A 160 -7.52 -0.06 -15.29
N CYS A 161 -7.17 -0.01 -14.01
CA CYS A 161 -7.61 -1.00 -13.02
C CYS A 161 -9.04 -0.76 -12.51
N GLY A 162 -9.78 0.21 -13.04
CA GLY A 162 -11.18 0.46 -12.71
C GLY A 162 -11.39 1.26 -11.42
N PHE A 163 -10.37 1.95 -10.93
CA PHE A 163 -10.54 2.94 -9.87
C PHE A 163 -11.09 4.24 -10.43
N VAL A 164 -11.95 4.89 -9.68
CA VAL A 164 -12.53 6.21 -9.99
C VAL A 164 -12.03 7.22 -8.98
N ARG A 165 -11.60 8.38 -9.45
CA ARG A 165 -11.16 9.46 -8.56
C ARG A 165 -12.34 9.98 -7.75
N SER A 166 -12.14 10.06 -6.43
CA SER A 166 -13.11 10.66 -5.53
C SER A 166 -12.93 12.18 -5.47
N ASP A 167 -14.03 12.90 -5.40
CA ASP A 167 -14.11 14.34 -5.13
C ASP A 167 -14.16 14.67 -3.64
N LYS A 168 -14.31 13.66 -2.78
CA LYS A 168 -14.39 13.81 -1.33
C LYS A 168 -13.01 13.66 -0.70
N PRO A 169 -12.66 14.48 0.31
CA PRO A 169 -11.44 14.27 1.07
C PRO A 169 -11.62 13.11 2.06
N VAL A 170 -10.50 12.47 2.39
CA VAL A 170 -10.42 11.55 3.53
C VAL A 170 -10.13 12.37 4.78
N THR A 171 -10.94 12.19 5.82
CA THR A 171 -10.70 12.82 7.13
C THR A 171 -9.80 11.91 7.97
N GLY A 172 -8.71 12.47 8.47
CA GLY A 172 -7.79 11.84 9.40
C GLY A 172 -8.32 11.82 10.84
N GLN A 173 -7.56 11.17 11.72
CA GLN A 173 -7.94 10.97 13.14
C GLN A 173 -8.03 12.29 13.93
N HIS A 174 -7.28 13.32 13.52
CA HIS A 174 -7.26 14.62 14.17
C HIS A 174 -7.96 15.72 13.34
N GLY A 175 -8.79 15.30 12.35
CA GLY A 175 -9.52 16.22 11.49
C GLY A 175 -8.73 16.74 10.29
N GLU A 176 -7.55 16.18 10.01
CA GLU A 176 -6.81 16.49 8.78
C GLU A 176 -7.64 16.12 7.56
N ARG A 177 -7.41 16.83 6.46
CA ARG A 177 -8.07 16.57 5.18
C ARG A 177 -7.05 16.14 4.15
N PHE A 178 -7.22 14.91 3.65
CA PHE A 178 -6.36 14.31 2.63
C PHE A 178 -7.12 14.19 1.32
N GLU A 179 -6.51 14.59 0.23
CA GLU A 179 -7.10 14.62 -1.10
C GLU A 179 -6.46 13.59 -2.05
N HIS A 180 -6.99 13.53 -3.27
CA HIS A 180 -6.48 12.70 -4.36
C HIS A 180 -6.67 11.19 -4.16
N TYR A 181 -7.75 10.81 -3.47
CA TYR A 181 -8.11 9.41 -3.33
C TYR A 181 -8.88 8.89 -4.54
N TRP A 182 -8.69 7.61 -4.78
CA TRP A 182 -9.31 6.83 -5.84
C TRP A 182 -9.99 5.64 -5.19
N VAL A 183 -11.17 5.26 -5.68
CA VAL A 183 -11.99 4.19 -5.13
C VAL A 183 -12.33 3.18 -6.21
N ARG A 184 -12.28 1.91 -5.87
CA ARG A 184 -12.73 0.82 -6.71
C ARG A 184 -13.69 -0.06 -5.92
N GLU A 185 -14.94 -0.12 -6.37
CA GLU A 185 -15.93 -1.07 -5.85
C GLU A 185 -15.56 -2.52 -6.25
N LYS A 186 -16.08 -3.48 -5.47
CA LYS A 186 -15.85 -4.91 -5.68
C LYS A 186 -16.48 -5.40 -6.98
#